data_7cc2a3f0ab31e1986ea09ffe3e8cb6f0
#
_entry.id   7cc2a3f0ab31e1986ea09ffe3e8cb6f0
#
_cell.length_a   1.000
_cell.length_b   1.000
_cell.length_c   1.000
_cell.angle_alpha   90.00
_cell.angle_beta   90.00
_cell.angle_gamma   90.00
#
_symmetry.space_group_name_H-M   'P 1'
#
loop_
_entity.id
_entity.type
_entity.pdbx_description
1 polymer ?
#
loop_
_entity_poly.entity_id
_entity_poly.type
_entity_poly.pdbx_seq_one_letter_code
_entity_poly.pdbx_strand_id
1 'polypeptide(L)'
;MPFKIAHISDTHISPEHNRNNIRKLKSLLTYIVDRNYDHIAITGDITSQGSQEELRSIRKLLKHFDLLHSNRLSIVVGNHDIFGGVHRAEDLLSFSTKCKRVNYKKQLGLFQRAFKELHTKDDFNLLNSYPYIKLVDQVAIIGVNSIPPYSRLGNPFGSNGRVDDVQFAELSKLLSHPALKDYSKIVLIHHHFNKYIVQSDGIAEWLYHRFEALTLELHGYRKLLKLFSNEGVSAVLHGHTHIIATYMTLGVSFSSTALIPLNNDNQKLHFNEVTVLNQNNVTIAPVVVDPQKSPAHTSENIPEKW
;
A
#
# COMPACT_ATOMS: atom_id res chain seq x y z
N MET A 1 9.10 8.49 23.38
CA MET A 1 7.66 8.10 23.28
C MET A 1 7.55 7.02 22.21
N PRO A 2 6.52 6.16 22.22
CA PRO A 2 6.31 5.21 21.11
C PRO A 2 6.07 5.96 19.79
N PHE A 3 6.65 5.47 18.69
CA PHE A 3 6.43 6.02 17.35
C PHE A 3 5.23 5.32 16.72
N LYS A 4 4.23 6.08 16.28
CA LYS A 4 2.95 5.55 15.77
C LYS A 4 2.80 5.77 14.27
N ILE A 5 2.58 4.69 13.53
CA ILE A 5 2.29 4.72 12.09
C ILE A 5 0.83 4.34 11.88
N ALA A 6 0.09 5.16 11.12
CA ALA A 6 -1.22 4.79 10.60
C ALA A 6 -1.02 4.09 9.23
N HIS A 7 -1.30 2.79 9.18
CA HIS A 7 -1.20 2.00 7.96
C HIS A 7 -2.53 1.93 7.23
N ILE A 8 -2.59 2.47 6.02
CA ILE A 8 -3.74 2.50 5.11
C ILE A 8 -3.36 1.76 3.83
N SER A 9 -4.32 1.15 3.13
CA SER A 9 -4.14 0.55 1.82
C SER A 9 -5.42 0.55 1.00
N ASP A 10 -5.31 0.31 -0.30
CA ASP A 10 -6.41 0.01 -1.22
C ASP A 10 -7.53 1.05 -1.15
N THR A 11 -7.16 2.32 -1.32
CA THR A 11 -8.11 3.44 -1.23
C THR A 11 -8.95 3.59 -2.50
N HIS A 12 -8.46 3.12 -3.64
CA HIS A 12 -9.14 3.11 -4.94
C HIS A 12 -9.90 4.41 -5.24
N ILE A 13 -9.21 5.54 -5.11
CA ILE A 13 -9.78 6.85 -5.36
C ILE A 13 -10.10 6.99 -6.84
N SER A 14 -11.36 7.31 -7.16
CA SER A 14 -11.79 7.66 -8.50
C SER A 14 -12.95 8.66 -8.44
N PRO A 15 -12.80 9.86 -9.01
CA PRO A 15 -13.91 10.82 -9.14
C PRO A 15 -15.07 10.29 -9.98
N GLU A 16 -14.80 9.40 -10.93
CA GLU A 16 -15.81 8.86 -11.84
C GLU A 16 -16.52 7.62 -11.27
N HIS A 17 -15.74 6.67 -10.72
CA HIS A 17 -16.27 5.34 -10.37
C HIS A 17 -16.51 5.16 -8.87
N ASN A 18 -15.70 5.80 -8.02
CA ASN A 18 -15.71 5.59 -6.57
C ASN A 18 -15.70 6.91 -5.79
N ARG A 19 -16.62 7.83 -6.09
CA ARG A 19 -16.70 9.17 -5.46
C ARG A 19 -16.75 9.11 -3.92
N ASN A 20 -17.38 8.10 -3.36
CA ASN A 20 -17.47 7.94 -1.91
C ASN A 20 -16.12 7.64 -1.25
N ASN A 21 -15.17 7.03 -1.97
CA ASN A 21 -13.88 6.69 -1.39
C ASN A 21 -13.07 7.93 -1.01
N ILE A 22 -13.17 9.00 -1.78
CA ILE A 22 -12.52 10.28 -1.45
C ILE A 22 -13.06 10.86 -0.13
N ARG A 23 -14.39 10.79 0.09
CA ARG A 23 -15.01 11.24 1.34
C ARG A 23 -14.59 10.37 2.51
N LYS A 24 -14.57 9.04 2.31
CA LYS A 24 -14.12 8.07 3.31
C LYS A 24 -12.66 8.31 3.70
N LEU A 25 -11.77 8.46 2.70
CA LEU A 25 -10.37 8.75 2.96
C LEU A 25 -10.19 10.09 3.67
N LYS A 26 -10.96 11.14 3.30
CA LYS A 26 -10.95 12.42 4.01
C LYS A 26 -11.30 12.23 5.47
N SER A 27 -12.39 11.53 5.79
CA SER A 27 -12.81 11.26 7.18
C SER A 27 -11.75 10.48 7.96
N LEU A 28 -11.11 9.49 7.31
CA LEU A 28 -10.04 8.71 7.92
C LEU A 28 -8.80 9.57 8.19
N LEU A 29 -8.38 10.40 7.24
CA LEU A 29 -7.22 11.29 7.41
C LEU A 29 -7.50 12.35 8.49
N THR A 30 -8.72 12.90 8.60
CA THR A 30 -9.11 13.78 9.70
C THR A 30 -8.90 13.06 11.03
N TYR A 31 -9.42 11.85 11.18
CA TYR A 31 -9.25 11.05 12.40
C TYR A 31 -7.78 10.81 12.77
N ILE A 32 -6.93 10.49 11.79
CA ILE A 32 -5.51 10.20 11.98
C ILE A 32 -4.74 11.47 12.35
N VAL A 33 -4.98 12.59 11.66
CA VAL A 33 -4.29 13.85 11.92
C VAL A 33 -4.65 14.40 13.30
N ASP A 34 -5.93 14.34 13.69
CA ASP A 34 -6.40 14.80 15.02
C ASP A 34 -5.77 14.00 16.18
N ARG A 35 -5.30 12.78 15.92
CA ARG A 35 -4.66 11.92 16.93
C ARG A 35 -3.14 11.95 16.91
N ASN A 36 -2.57 12.85 16.11
CA ASN A 36 -1.13 13.09 16.06
C ASN A 36 -0.31 11.81 15.82
N TYR A 37 -0.71 10.98 14.83
CA TYR A 37 0.16 9.90 14.36
C TYR A 37 1.45 10.50 13.79
N ASP A 38 2.59 9.88 14.13
CA ASP A 38 3.89 10.38 13.71
C ASP A 38 4.10 10.22 12.21
N HIS A 39 3.57 9.13 11.63
CA HIS A 39 3.70 8.82 10.21
C HIS A 39 2.45 8.14 9.64
N ILE A 40 2.21 8.30 8.36
CA ILE A 40 1.19 7.58 7.61
C ILE A 40 1.89 6.73 6.56
N ALA A 41 1.52 5.45 6.45
CA ALA A 41 1.99 4.53 5.43
C ALA A 41 0.82 4.11 4.52
N ILE A 42 0.94 4.31 3.20
CA ILE A 42 -0.06 3.87 2.23
C ILE A 42 0.56 2.81 1.31
N THR A 43 0.01 1.59 1.35
CA THR A 43 0.61 0.43 0.71
C THR A 43 0.00 0.08 -0.65
N GLY A 44 -0.22 1.09 -1.49
CA GLY A 44 -0.61 0.93 -2.89
C GLY A 44 -2.12 0.94 -3.13
N ASP A 45 -2.49 0.80 -4.39
CA ASP A 45 -3.84 0.88 -4.92
C ASP A 45 -4.56 2.15 -4.43
N ILE A 46 -3.85 3.28 -4.55
CA ILE A 46 -4.35 4.58 -4.14
C ILE A 46 -5.42 5.05 -5.11
N THR A 47 -5.20 4.80 -6.39
CA THR A 47 -6.12 5.12 -7.48
C THR A 47 -6.84 3.88 -8.00
N SER A 48 -7.99 4.06 -8.65
CA SER A 48 -8.72 2.95 -9.29
C SER A 48 -8.20 2.62 -10.69
N GLN A 49 -7.73 3.62 -11.45
CA GLN A 49 -7.32 3.47 -12.85
C GLN A 49 -5.91 4.01 -13.14
N GLY A 50 -5.19 4.53 -12.14
CA GLY A 50 -3.89 5.15 -12.33
C GLY A 50 -3.94 6.41 -13.21
N SER A 51 -5.09 7.06 -13.31
CA SER A 51 -5.25 8.24 -14.17
C SER A 51 -4.59 9.48 -13.55
N GLN A 52 -4.21 10.44 -14.39
CA GLN A 52 -3.66 11.70 -13.91
C GLN A 52 -4.67 12.49 -13.07
N GLU A 53 -5.96 12.35 -13.37
CA GLU A 53 -7.05 13.02 -12.64
C GLU A 53 -7.16 12.45 -11.22
N GLU A 54 -7.15 11.13 -11.09
CA GLU A 54 -7.15 10.46 -9.78
C GLU A 54 -5.92 10.84 -8.95
N LEU A 55 -4.73 10.85 -9.58
CA LEU A 55 -3.49 11.28 -8.91
C LEU A 55 -3.54 12.76 -8.49
N ARG A 56 -4.17 13.65 -9.27
CA ARG A 56 -4.37 15.04 -8.86
C ARG A 56 -5.35 15.15 -7.69
N SER A 57 -6.42 14.38 -7.71
CA SER A 57 -7.42 14.38 -6.65
C SER A 57 -6.84 13.94 -5.31
N ILE A 58 -6.08 12.84 -5.28
CA ILE A 58 -5.40 12.40 -4.06
C ILE A 58 -4.36 13.40 -3.58
N ARG A 59 -3.55 13.98 -4.48
CA ARG A 59 -2.58 15.01 -4.12
C ARG A 59 -3.24 16.23 -3.48
N LYS A 60 -4.38 16.68 -4.03
CA LYS A 60 -5.13 17.81 -3.48
C LYS A 60 -5.61 17.51 -2.07
N LEU A 61 -6.08 16.28 -1.82
CA LEU A 61 -6.49 15.84 -0.50
C LEU A 61 -5.31 15.79 0.47
N LEU A 62 -4.19 15.17 0.09
CA LEU A 62 -2.99 15.08 0.93
C LEU A 62 -2.40 16.45 1.25
N LYS A 63 -2.41 17.38 0.28
CA LYS A 63 -1.98 18.77 0.49
C LYS A 63 -2.89 19.51 1.48
N HIS A 64 -4.22 19.26 1.44
CA HIS A 64 -5.15 19.86 2.39
C HIS A 64 -4.83 19.48 3.84
N PHE A 65 -4.34 18.28 4.09
CA PHE A 65 -3.91 17.81 5.41
C PHE A 65 -2.43 18.06 5.73
N ASP A 66 -1.72 18.79 4.89
CA ASP A 66 -0.27 19.03 5.02
C ASP A 66 0.56 17.75 5.16
N LEU A 67 0.21 16.73 4.36
CA LEU A 67 0.84 15.40 4.40
C LEU A 67 1.90 15.17 3.32
N LEU A 68 2.10 16.10 2.38
CA LEU A 68 3.10 15.94 1.30
C LEU A 68 4.53 16.21 1.78
N HIS A 69 4.90 15.60 2.90
CA HIS A 69 6.22 15.67 3.51
C HIS A 69 6.80 14.27 3.74
N SER A 70 8.08 14.10 3.44
CA SER A 70 8.76 12.79 3.52
C SER A 70 8.77 12.17 4.92
N ASN A 71 8.83 13.01 5.96
CA ASN A 71 8.77 12.59 7.37
C ASN A 71 7.34 12.29 7.87
N ARG A 72 6.30 12.66 7.12
CA ARG A 72 4.88 12.45 7.50
C ARG A 72 4.21 11.33 6.74
N LEU A 73 4.63 11.05 5.51
CA LEU A 73 3.93 10.14 4.62
C LEU A 73 4.89 9.29 3.80
N SER A 74 4.64 7.99 3.74
CA SER A 74 5.28 7.05 2.81
C SER A 74 4.23 6.32 1.98
N ILE A 75 4.52 6.18 0.69
CA ILE A 75 3.60 5.57 -0.27
C ILE A 75 4.38 4.58 -1.15
N VAL A 76 3.83 3.40 -1.38
CA VAL A 76 4.27 2.49 -2.43
C VAL A 76 3.19 2.33 -3.50
N VAL A 77 3.60 1.95 -4.70
CA VAL A 77 2.71 1.75 -5.83
C VAL A 77 1.96 0.43 -5.71
N GLY A 78 0.68 0.41 -6.11
CA GLY A 78 -0.13 -0.78 -6.28
C GLY A 78 -0.42 -1.12 -7.75
N ASN A 79 -1.05 -2.24 -8.02
CA ASN A 79 -1.31 -2.68 -9.39
C ASN A 79 -2.37 -1.81 -10.10
N HIS A 80 -3.37 -1.32 -9.39
CA HIS A 80 -4.34 -0.38 -9.95
C HIS A 80 -3.74 0.97 -10.32
N ASP A 81 -2.69 1.40 -9.63
CA ASP A 81 -1.97 2.63 -9.95
C ASP A 81 -1.22 2.54 -11.29
N ILE A 82 -0.92 1.32 -11.76
CA ILE A 82 -0.21 1.04 -13.03
C ILE A 82 -1.16 0.58 -14.13
N PHE A 83 -1.94 -0.47 -13.88
CA PHE A 83 -2.76 -1.15 -14.90
C PHE A 83 -4.23 -0.72 -14.86
N GLY A 84 -4.65 -0.08 -13.76
CA GLY A 84 -6.05 0.12 -13.43
C GLY A 84 -6.75 -1.16 -13.03
N GLY A 85 -8.04 -1.06 -12.73
CA GLY A 85 -8.89 -2.17 -12.35
C GLY A 85 -9.96 -2.51 -13.38
N VAL A 86 -10.67 -3.60 -13.12
CA VAL A 86 -11.89 -4.02 -13.81
C VAL A 86 -13.08 -3.43 -13.06
N HIS A 87 -13.97 -2.72 -13.76
CA HIS A 87 -15.17 -2.15 -13.15
C HIS A 87 -16.45 -2.87 -13.57
N ARG A 88 -16.43 -3.54 -14.72
CA ARG A 88 -17.56 -4.31 -15.25
C ARG A 88 -17.11 -5.71 -15.60
N ALA A 89 -17.99 -6.67 -15.39
CA ALA A 89 -17.70 -8.08 -15.73
C ALA A 89 -17.31 -8.27 -17.21
N GLU A 90 -17.87 -7.44 -18.10
CA GLU A 90 -17.58 -7.42 -19.54
C GLU A 90 -16.11 -7.06 -19.83
N ASP A 91 -15.51 -6.21 -18.99
CA ASP A 91 -14.12 -5.74 -19.15
C ASP A 91 -13.11 -6.86 -18.80
N LEU A 92 -13.52 -7.86 -18.04
CA LEU A 92 -12.63 -8.94 -17.57
C LEU A 92 -11.94 -9.65 -18.73
N LEU A 93 -12.70 -9.97 -19.80
CA LEU A 93 -12.16 -10.66 -20.98
C LEU A 93 -11.15 -9.83 -21.76
N SER A 94 -11.31 -8.51 -21.76
CA SER A 94 -10.43 -7.57 -22.46
C SER A 94 -9.27 -7.05 -21.59
N PHE A 95 -9.32 -7.28 -20.27
CA PHE A 95 -8.41 -6.67 -19.31
C PHE A 95 -6.96 -7.07 -19.52
N SER A 96 -6.68 -8.34 -19.85
CA SER A 96 -5.32 -8.77 -20.21
C SER A 96 -4.77 -8.01 -21.42
N THR A 97 -5.62 -7.74 -22.41
CA THR A 97 -5.25 -6.93 -23.58
C THR A 97 -5.00 -5.47 -23.21
N LYS A 98 -5.80 -4.91 -22.29
CA LYS A 98 -5.56 -3.59 -21.71
C LYS A 98 -4.21 -3.53 -21.00
N CYS A 99 -3.91 -4.49 -20.12
CA CYS A 99 -2.65 -4.57 -19.39
C CYS A 99 -1.44 -4.65 -20.33
N LYS A 100 -1.53 -5.43 -21.42
CA LYS A 100 -0.49 -5.54 -22.46
C LYS A 100 -0.18 -4.20 -23.14
N ARG A 101 -1.17 -3.30 -23.26
CA ARG A 101 -1.02 -1.98 -23.91
C ARG A 101 -0.49 -0.90 -22.97
N VAL A 102 -0.47 -1.15 -21.66
CA VAL A 102 0.02 -0.18 -20.67
C VAL A 102 1.53 0.00 -20.83
N ASN A 103 1.95 1.25 -20.99
CA ASN A 103 3.36 1.60 -20.90
C ASN A 103 3.75 1.69 -19.41
N TYR A 104 4.24 0.58 -18.87
CA TYR A 104 4.61 0.44 -17.47
C TYR A 104 5.53 1.55 -16.96
N LYS A 105 6.65 1.82 -17.69
CA LYS A 105 7.63 2.84 -17.29
C LYS A 105 7.02 4.24 -17.24
N LYS A 106 6.16 4.57 -18.22
CA LYS A 106 5.45 5.86 -18.25
C LYS A 106 4.50 5.97 -17.07
N GLN A 107 3.73 4.92 -16.77
CA GLN A 107 2.74 4.92 -15.70
C GLN A 107 3.42 5.00 -14.33
N LEU A 108 4.46 4.19 -14.08
CA LEU A 108 5.27 4.28 -12.86
C LEU A 108 5.88 5.68 -12.70
N GLY A 109 6.41 6.25 -13.78
CA GLY A 109 6.95 7.61 -13.77
C GLY A 109 5.89 8.70 -13.51
N LEU A 110 4.64 8.50 -13.92
CA LEU A 110 3.52 9.40 -13.54
C LEU A 110 3.24 9.34 -12.04
N PHE A 111 3.16 8.13 -11.48
CA PHE A 111 2.97 7.92 -10.05
C PHE A 111 4.11 8.56 -9.22
N GLN A 112 5.36 8.30 -9.58
CA GLN A 112 6.53 8.85 -8.90
C GLN A 112 6.57 10.39 -8.95
N ARG A 113 6.26 10.99 -10.11
CA ARG A 113 6.16 12.45 -10.23
C ARG A 113 5.03 13.04 -9.40
N ALA A 114 3.92 12.30 -9.29
CA ALA A 114 2.79 12.72 -8.47
C ALA A 114 3.17 12.85 -6.98
N PHE A 115 4.11 12.07 -6.50
CA PHE A 115 4.52 12.02 -5.09
C PHE A 115 6.00 12.34 -4.87
N LYS A 116 6.58 13.14 -5.76
CA LYS A 116 8.03 13.45 -5.74
C LYS A 116 8.51 14.10 -4.43
N GLU A 117 7.65 14.87 -3.76
CA GLU A 117 7.96 15.55 -2.50
C GLU A 117 8.16 14.54 -1.34
N LEU A 118 7.65 13.32 -1.49
CA LEU A 118 7.81 12.27 -0.51
C LEU A 118 9.15 11.53 -0.63
N HIS A 119 9.88 11.73 -1.72
CA HIS A 119 11.19 11.13 -1.93
C HIS A 119 12.27 12.13 -1.55
N THR A 120 13.03 11.82 -0.51
CA THR A 120 14.24 12.55 -0.16
C THR A 120 15.44 11.96 -0.90
N LYS A 121 16.49 12.77 -1.09
CA LYS A 121 17.81 12.21 -1.42
C LYS A 121 18.24 11.36 -0.23
N ASP A 122 18.48 10.08 -0.47
CA ASP A 122 18.98 9.19 0.56
C ASP A 122 20.51 9.14 0.55
N ASP A 123 21.08 8.87 1.71
CA ASP A 123 22.53 8.74 1.90
C ASP A 123 23.03 7.31 1.51
N PHE A 124 22.14 6.45 0.99
CA PHE A 124 22.43 5.05 0.70
C PHE A 124 22.81 4.78 -0.76
N ASN A 125 22.85 5.83 -1.62
CA ASN A 125 23.22 5.75 -3.04
C ASN A 125 22.40 4.70 -3.81
N LEU A 126 21.08 4.68 -3.62
CA LEU A 126 20.19 3.79 -4.33
C LEU A 126 20.11 4.18 -5.82
N LEU A 127 20.23 3.19 -6.71
CA LEU A 127 20.28 3.41 -8.15
C LEU A 127 18.92 3.71 -8.77
N ASN A 128 17.86 3.22 -8.13
CA ASN A 128 16.50 3.28 -8.63
C ASN A 128 15.55 3.98 -7.63
N SER A 129 14.37 4.31 -8.10
CA SER A 129 13.32 4.88 -7.22
C SER A 129 12.73 3.85 -6.23
N TYR A 130 13.03 2.57 -6.42
CA TYR A 130 12.73 1.45 -5.53
C TYR A 130 13.90 0.47 -5.52
N PRO A 131 14.25 -0.08 -4.33
CA PRO A 131 13.67 0.30 -3.06
C PRO A 131 14.01 1.74 -2.70
N TYR A 132 13.16 2.41 -1.92
CA TYR A 132 13.53 3.66 -1.28
C TYR A 132 13.60 3.49 0.25
N ILE A 133 14.28 4.38 0.92
CA ILE A 133 14.36 4.42 2.38
C ILE A 133 14.08 5.82 2.90
N LYS A 134 13.46 5.89 4.08
CA LYS A 134 13.31 7.12 4.88
C LYS A 134 13.67 6.79 6.31
N LEU A 135 14.52 7.60 6.90
CA LEU A 135 14.82 7.56 8.33
C LEU A 135 13.96 8.61 9.02
N VAL A 136 13.04 8.15 9.86
CA VAL A 136 12.15 9.02 10.63
C VAL A 136 12.25 8.60 12.08
N ASP A 137 12.83 9.44 12.92
CA ASP A 137 13.15 9.13 14.30
C ASP A 137 13.96 7.82 14.41
N GLN A 138 13.49 6.83 15.13
CA GLN A 138 14.13 5.52 15.31
C GLN A 138 13.66 4.45 14.29
N VAL A 139 12.92 4.85 13.26
CA VAL A 139 12.31 3.95 12.28
C VAL A 139 12.90 4.14 10.89
N ALA A 140 13.33 3.05 10.27
CA ALA A 140 13.69 2.99 8.86
C ALA A 140 12.49 2.46 8.06
N ILE A 141 11.85 3.33 7.29
CA ILE A 141 10.70 2.99 6.44
C ILE A 141 11.23 2.70 5.04
N ILE A 142 11.04 1.48 4.56
CA ILE A 142 11.61 0.99 3.30
C ILE A 142 10.47 0.65 2.35
N GLY A 143 10.37 1.37 1.23
CA GLY A 143 9.37 1.10 0.21
C GLY A 143 9.88 0.18 -0.88
N VAL A 144 9.09 -0.84 -1.21
CA VAL A 144 9.41 -1.86 -2.22
C VAL A 144 8.30 -1.89 -3.28
N ASN A 145 8.71 -1.85 -4.55
CA ASN A 145 7.78 -2.03 -5.67
C ASN A 145 7.63 -3.52 -5.98
N SER A 146 6.45 -4.05 -5.78
CA SER A 146 6.12 -5.44 -6.12
C SER A 146 5.32 -5.60 -7.42
N ILE A 147 5.13 -4.50 -8.18
CA ILE A 147 4.35 -4.52 -9.41
C ILE A 147 5.28 -4.78 -10.60
N PRO A 148 5.27 -5.98 -11.19
CA PRO A 148 6.08 -6.24 -12.39
C PRO A 148 5.38 -5.70 -13.64
N PRO A 149 6.12 -5.48 -14.75
CA PRO A 149 5.50 -5.23 -16.04
C PRO A 149 4.57 -6.37 -16.47
N TYR A 150 3.68 -6.08 -17.43
CA TYR A 150 2.85 -7.11 -18.06
C TYR A 150 3.72 -8.25 -18.60
N SER A 151 3.29 -9.48 -18.33
CA SER A 151 3.85 -10.71 -18.88
C SER A 151 2.74 -11.72 -19.15
N ARG A 152 2.75 -12.32 -20.33
CA ARG A 152 1.71 -13.29 -20.73
C ARG A 152 1.60 -14.49 -19.77
N LEU A 153 2.71 -14.95 -19.21
CA LEU A 153 2.76 -16.10 -18.32
C LEU A 153 2.80 -15.69 -16.82
N GLY A 154 3.56 -14.64 -16.49
CA GLY A 154 3.80 -14.29 -15.09
C GLY A 154 2.87 -13.21 -14.54
N ASN A 155 2.31 -12.34 -15.39
CA ASN A 155 1.44 -11.24 -14.96
C ASN A 155 0.44 -10.85 -16.06
N PRO A 156 -0.46 -11.77 -16.48
CA PRO A 156 -1.36 -11.51 -17.61
C PRO A 156 -2.47 -10.51 -17.32
N PHE A 157 -2.81 -10.33 -16.03
CA PHE A 157 -3.87 -9.42 -15.57
C PHE A 157 -3.34 -8.23 -14.75
N GLY A 158 -2.02 -8.02 -14.76
CA GLY A 158 -1.44 -6.90 -14.03
C GLY A 158 -1.50 -7.02 -12.49
N SER A 159 -2.02 -8.12 -11.95
CA SER A 159 -2.35 -8.29 -10.51
C SER A 159 -1.41 -9.23 -9.75
N ASN A 160 -0.50 -9.94 -10.44
CA ASN A 160 0.55 -10.72 -9.78
C ASN A 160 1.72 -9.83 -9.36
N GLY A 161 2.29 -10.14 -8.20
CA GLY A 161 3.44 -9.46 -7.65
C GLY A 161 4.76 -10.13 -7.96
N ARG A 162 5.81 -9.34 -8.11
CA ARG A 162 7.20 -9.80 -8.13
C ARG A 162 8.14 -8.63 -7.83
N VAL A 163 9.10 -8.85 -6.96
CA VAL A 163 10.26 -7.96 -6.83
C VAL A 163 11.33 -8.48 -7.80
N ASP A 164 11.78 -7.64 -8.72
CA ASP A 164 12.81 -8.04 -9.68
C ASP A 164 14.18 -8.24 -9.02
N ASP A 165 15.09 -8.92 -9.73
CA ASP A 165 16.36 -9.34 -9.15
C ASP A 165 17.30 -8.15 -8.85
N VAL A 166 17.20 -7.06 -9.60
CA VAL A 166 17.99 -5.83 -9.36
C VAL A 166 17.52 -5.18 -8.06
N GLN A 167 16.21 -4.94 -7.95
CA GLN A 167 15.63 -4.37 -6.73
C GLN A 167 15.86 -5.28 -5.52
N PHE A 168 15.78 -6.61 -5.69
CA PHE A 168 16.08 -7.54 -4.61
C PHE A 168 17.51 -7.42 -4.12
N ALA A 169 18.49 -7.29 -5.02
CA ALA A 169 19.90 -7.13 -4.65
C ALA A 169 20.14 -5.80 -3.92
N GLU A 170 19.54 -4.70 -4.41
CA GLU A 170 19.60 -3.40 -3.73
C GLU A 170 18.94 -3.44 -2.35
N LEU A 171 17.77 -4.08 -2.24
CA LEU A 171 17.05 -4.26 -0.97
C LEU A 171 17.87 -5.08 0.04
N SER A 172 18.52 -6.16 -0.41
CA SER A 172 19.40 -6.97 0.44
C SER A 172 20.58 -6.15 0.95
N LYS A 173 21.25 -5.40 0.06
CA LYS A 173 22.36 -4.51 0.44
C LYS A 173 21.90 -3.42 1.41
N LEU A 174 20.72 -2.85 1.19
CA LEU A 174 20.15 -1.81 2.05
C LEU A 174 19.86 -2.36 3.45
N LEU A 175 19.15 -3.48 3.55
CA LEU A 175 18.73 -4.06 4.82
C LEU A 175 19.92 -4.52 5.70
N SER A 176 21.03 -4.96 5.09
CA SER A 176 22.27 -5.34 5.78
C SER A 176 23.20 -4.15 6.07
N HIS A 177 22.80 -2.92 5.69
CA HIS A 177 23.66 -1.75 5.87
C HIS A 177 23.87 -1.44 7.36
N PRO A 178 25.15 -1.27 7.83
CA PRO A 178 25.46 -1.04 9.25
C PRO A 178 24.73 0.15 9.89
N ALA A 179 24.49 1.22 9.12
CA ALA A 179 23.78 2.39 9.60
C ALA A 179 22.32 2.11 10.01
N LEU A 180 21.74 0.98 9.56
CA LEU A 180 20.37 0.58 9.92
C LEU A 180 20.32 -0.37 11.13
N LYS A 181 21.45 -0.66 11.76
CA LYS A 181 21.53 -1.63 12.85
C LYS A 181 20.62 -1.28 14.02
N ASP A 182 20.53 0.01 14.34
CA ASP A 182 19.79 0.52 15.51
C ASP A 182 18.38 1.03 15.17
N TYR A 183 17.95 0.87 13.93
CA TYR A 183 16.61 1.27 13.47
C TYR A 183 15.62 0.10 13.49
N SER A 184 14.37 0.38 13.85
CA SER A 184 13.25 -0.53 13.56
C SER A 184 12.96 -0.49 12.07
N LYS A 185 13.18 -1.61 11.37
CA LYS A 185 13.01 -1.70 9.92
C LYS A 185 11.56 -2.05 9.59
N ILE A 186 10.83 -1.13 8.95
CA ILE A 186 9.45 -1.31 8.50
C ILE A 186 9.42 -1.32 6.98
N VAL A 187 9.00 -2.42 6.38
CA VAL A 187 8.91 -2.58 4.92
C VAL A 187 7.48 -2.31 4.45
N LEU A 188 7.34 -1.45 3.45
CA LEU A 188 6.09 -1.20 2.74
C LEU A 188 6.13 -1.89 1.38
N ILE A 189 5.14 -2.72 1.10
CA ILE A 189 4.99 -3.44 -0.17
C ILE A 189 3.51 -3.63 -0.44
N HIS A 190 3.08 -3.66 -1.71
CA HIS A 190 1.64 -3.79 -1.98
C HIS A 190 1.13 -5.22 -1.84
N HIS A 191 1.81 -6.21 -2.44
CA HIS A 191 1.34 -7.58 -2.46
C HIS A 191 1.52 -8.32 -1.13
N HIS A 192 0.58 -9.21 -0.84
CA HIS A 192 0.54 -10.02 0.38
C HIS A 192 1.49 -11.23 0.37
N PHE A 193 1.79 -11.76 1.56
CA PHE A 193 2.71 -12.89 1.76
C PHE A 193 2.01 -14.22 2.08
N ASN A 194 0.74 -14.17 2.46
CA ASN A 194 -0.04 -15.37 2.80
C ASN A 194 -0.96 -15.78 1.66
N LYS A 195 -1.08 -17.08 1.44
CA LYS A 195 -2.17 -17.63 0.63
C LYS A 195 -3.42 -17.70 1.49
N TYR A 196 -4.32 -16.75 1.31
CA TYR A 196 -5.65 -16.83 1.93
C TYR A 196 -6.45 -17.90 1.18
N ILE A 197 -6.81 -18.98 1.89
CA ILE A 197 -7.80 -19.94 1.39
C ILE A 197 -9.16 -19.42 1.86
N VAL A 198 -9.90 -18.80 0.96
CA VAL A 198 -11.29 -18.46 1.23
C VAL A 198 -12.09 -19.77 1.11
N GLN A 199 -12.72 -20.20 2.19
CA GLN A 199 -13.69 -21.29 2.14
C GLN A 199 -14.94 -20.76 1.42
N SER A 200 -15.31 -21.39 0.32
CA SER A 200 -16.50 -21.04 -0.48
C SER A 200 -17.46 -22.23 -0.55
N ASP A 201 -18.73 -21.96 -0.36
CA ASP A 201 -19.79 -22.98 -0.35
C ASP A 201 -20.37 -23.30 -1.76
N GLY A 202 -19.82 -22.69 -2.83
CA GLY A 202 -20.33 -22.85 -4.19
C GLY A 202 -19.25 -23.04 -5.26
N ILE A 203 -19.57 -23.82 -6.33
CA ILE A 203 -18.63 -24.10 -7.44
C ILE A 203 -18.22 -22.83 -8.18
N ALA A 204 -19.14 -21.89 -8.41
CA ALA A 204 -18.85 -20.61 -9.09
C ALA A 204 -17.97 -19.71 -8.22
N GLU A 205 -18.24 -19.63 -6.92
CA GLU A 205 -17.41 -18.93 -5.94
C GLU A 205 -16.04 -19.57 -5.81
N TRP A 206 -15.96 -20.90 -5.79
CA TRP A 206 -14.71 -21.65 -5.77
C TRP A 206 -13.84 -21.37 -7.01
N LEU A 207 -14.44 -21.33 -8.22
CA LEU A 207 -13.75 -20.97 -9.46
C LEU A 207 -13.25 -19.52 -9.42
N TYR A 208 -14.07 -18.60 -8.93
CA TYR A 208 -13.71 -17.19 -8.78
C TYR A 208 -12.53 -17.03 -7.80
N HIS A 209 -12.60 -17.65 -6.62
CA HIS A 209 -11.53 -17.63 -5.64
C HIS A 209 -10.25 -18.34 -6.10
N ARG A 210 -10.35 -19.40 -6.89
CA ARG A 210 -9.16 -19.99 -7.53
C ARG A 210 -8.54 -19.09 -8.57
N PHE A 211 -9.34 -18.36 -9.33
CA PHE A 211 -8.85 -17.39 -10.28
C PHE A 211 -8.17 -16.22 -9.56
N GLU A 212 -8.78 -15.66 -8.52
CA GLU A 212 -8.15 -14.65 -7.66
C GLU A 212 -6.85 -15.16 -7.05
N ALA A 213 -6.85 -16.34 -6.44
CA ALA A 213 -5.65 -16.92 -5.82
C ALA A 213 -4.48 -17.10 -6.80
N LEU A 214 -4.76 -17.37 -8.07
CA LEU A 214 -3.74 -17.50 -9.12
C LEU A 214 -3.27 -16.16 -9.70
N THR A 215 -4.09 -15.11 -9.57
CA THR A 215 -3.80 -13.78 -10.14
C THR A 215 -3.33 -12.76 -9.11
N LEU A 216 -3.29 -13.14 -7.82
CA LEU A 216 -2.91 -12.25 -6.72
C LEU A 216 -1.60 -12.68 -6.03
N GLU A 217 -0.84 -13.62 -6.60
CA GLU A 217 0.34 -14.19 -5.95
C GLU A 217 1.56 -13.27 -6.02
N LEU A 218 2.25 -13.10 -4.90
CA LEU A 218 3.60 -12.54 -4.86
C LEU A 218 4.64 -13.61 -5.18
N HIS A 219 5.09 -13.64 -6.42
CA HIS A 219 6.12 -14.58 -6.86
C HIS A 219 7.44 -14.33 -6.14
N GLY A 220 8.03 -15.40 -5.59
CA GLY A 220 9.30 -15.31 -4.87
C GLY A 220 9.17 -14.80 -3.43
N TYR A 221 7.96 -14.72 -2.86
CA TYR A 221 7.74 -14.24 -1.49
C TYR A 221 8.59 -14.95 -0.43
N ARG A 222 8.88 -16.26 -0.61
CA ARG A 222 9.73 -17.03 0.34
C ARG A 222 11.16 -16.50 0.42
N LYS A 223 11.70 -16.02 -0.73
CA LYS A 223 13.04 -15.43 -0.79
C LYS A 223 13.06 -14.09 -0.04
N LEU A 224 12.02 -13.26 -0.24
CA LEU A 224 11.83 -12.00 0.49
C LEU A 224 11.65 -12.24 1.99
N LEU A 225 10.81 -13.20 2.37
CA LEU A 225 10.54 -13.52 3.77
C LEU A 225 11.81 -13.97 4.51
N LYS A 226 12.65 -14.81 3.88
CA LYS A 226 13.95 -15.19 4.43
C LYS A 226 14.88 -13.98 4.58
N LEU A 227 14.93 -13.11 3.58
CA LEU A 227 15.72 -11.89 3.67
C LEU A 227 15.24 -11.01 4.83
N PHE A 228 13.95 -10.77 4.96
CA PHE A 228 13.37 -9.93 6.03
C PHE A 228 13.67 -10.51 7.42
N SER A 229 13.49 -11.81 7.58
CA SER A 229 13.81 -12.50 8.84
C SER A 229 15.30 -12.41 9.20
N ASN A 230 16.20 -12.67 8.23
CA ASN A 230 17.63 -12.65 8.45
C ASN A 230 18.16 -11.25 8.78
N GLU A 231 17.60 -10.22 8.15
CA GLU A 231 18.04 -8.84 8.31
C GLU A 231 17.29 -8.09 9.42
N GLY A 232 16.48 -8.78 10.23
CA GLY A 232 15.79 -8.21 11.37
C GLY A 232 14.75 -7.15 10.99
N VAL A 233 13.97 -7.37 9.93
CA VAL A 233 12.80 -6.55 9.62
C VAL A 233 11.77 -6.76 10.71
N SER A 234 11.34 -5.67 11.34
CA SER A 234 10.39 -5.70 12.47
C SER A 234 8.96 -5.91 11.99
N ALA A 235 8.57 -5.23 10.91
CA ALA A 235 7.24 -5.39 10.31
C ALA A 235 7.23 -5.18 8.79
N VAL A 236 6.26 -5.84 8.14
CA VAL A 236 5.90 -5.66 6.73
C VAL A 236 4.45 -5.20 6.65
N LEU A 237 4.22 -4.06 6.01
CA LEU A 237 2.90 -3.49 5.80
C LEU A 237 2.50 -3.69 4.34
N HIS A 238 1.32 -4.28 4.11
CA HIS A 238 0.83 -4.59 2.77
C HIS A 238 -0.69 -4.45 2.65
N GLY A 239 -1.23 -4.56 1.42
CA GLY A 239 -2.65 -4.51 1.13
C GLY A 239 -3.06 -5.61 0.15
N HIS A 240 -3.68 -5.19 -0.97
CA HIS A 240 -4.00 -5.98 -2.16
C HIS A 240 -5.19 -6.95 -2.03
N THR A 241 -5.32 -7.67 -0.93
CA THR A 241 -6.41 -8.66 -0.74
C THR A 241 -7.68 -8.06 -0.15
N HIS A 242 -7.67 -6.77 0.20
CA HIS A 242 -8.75 -6.09 0.90
C HIS A 242 -9.20 -6.78 2.21
N ILE A 243 -8.28 -7.54 2.83
CA ILE A 243 -8.52 -8.24 4.09
C ILE A 243 -7.73 -7.54 5.19
N ILE A 244 -8.40 -7.25 6.32
CA ILE A 244 -7.75 -6.76 7.52
C ILE A 244 -7.21 -7.96 8.28
N ALA A 245 -5.90 -8.04 8.41
CA ALA A 245 -5.25 -9.11 9.15
C ALA A 245 -3.91 -8.65 9.74
N THR A 246 -3.60 -9.23 10.89
CA THR A 246 -2.27 -9.15 11.50
C THR A 246 -1.79 -10.56 11.76
N TYR A 247 -0.55 -10.86 11.40
CA TYR A 247 0.04 -12.17 11.58
C TYR A 247 1.55 -12.07 11.74
N MET A 248 2.17 -13.15 12.19
CA MET A 248 3.62 -13.24 12.33
C MET A 248 4.15 -14.46 11.58
N THR A 249 5.24 -14.30 10.86
CA THR A 249 5.93 -15.40 10.16
C THR A 249 7.44 -15.19 10.25
N LEU A 250 8.18 -16.22 10.69
CA LEU A 250 9.64 -16.19 10.86
C LEU A 250 10.14 -14.98 11.67
N GLY A 251 9.42 -14.59 12.71
CA GLY A 251 9.79 -13.47 13.58
C GLY A 251 9.47 -12.08 13.02
N VAL A 252 8.89 -11.98 11.82
CA VAL A 252 8.45 -10.73 11.19
C VAL A 252 6.96 -10.54 11.40
N SER A 253 6.55 -9.36 11.86
CA SER A 253 5.14 -8.98 11.99
C SER A 253 4.58 -8.50 10.66
N PHE A 254 3.36 -8.87 10.32
CA PHE A 254 2.69 -8.47 9.08
C PHE A 254 1.39 -7.72 9.39
N SER A 255 1.14 -6.69 8.60
CA SER A 255 -0.08 -5.89 8.63
C SER A 255 -0.71 -5.87 7.23
N SER A 256 -1.92 -6.38 7.11
CA SER A 256 -2.78 -6.22 5.94
C SER A 256 -3.96 -5.34 6.28
N THR A 257 -4.29 -4.38 5.43
CA THR A 257 -5.44 -3.50 5.60
C THR A 257 -5.99 -3.04 4.25
N ALA A 258 -7.21 -2.52 4.27
CA ALA A 258 -7.83 -1.80 3.15
C ALA A 258 -8.78 -0.74 3.71
N LEU A 259 -8.93 0.37 2.99
CA LEU A 259 -9.89 1.42 3.36
C LEU A 259 -11.32 0.87 3.43
N ILE A 260 -11.65 -0.05 2.51
CA ILE A 260 -12.94 -0.74 2.45
C ILE A 260 -12.65 -2.23 2.37
N PRO A 261 -12.74 -2.95 3.49
CA PRO A 261 -12.59 -4.41 3.49
C PRO A 261 -13.72 -5.10 2.72
N LEU A 262 -13.45 -6.31 2.20
CA LEU A 262 -14.44 -7.12 1.47
C LEU A 262 -15.70 -7.43 2.30
N ASN A 263 -15.56 -7.60 3.61
CA ASN A 263 -16.64 -7.97 4.53
C ASN A 263 -17.15 -6.79 5.37
N ASN A 264 -17.21 -5.59 4.79
CA ASN A 264 -17.61 -4.38 5.53
C ASN A 264 -19.11 -4.10 5.44
N ASP A 265 -19.91 -4.70 6.32
CA ASP A 265 -21.36 -4.51 6.38
C ASP A 265 -21.81 -3.14 6.92
N ASN A 266 -20.91 -2.35 7.54
CA ASN A 266 -21.31 -1.21 8.39
C ASN A 266 -20.74 0.15 7.97
N GLN A 267 -20.25 0.34 6.76
CA GLN A 267 -19.64 1.59 6.28
C GLN A 267 -18.50 2.15 7.17
N LYS A 268 -18.00 1.37 8.12
CA LYS A 268 -16.90 1.75 8.99
C LYS A 268 -15.59 1.80 8.20
N LEU A 269 -14.72 2.73 8.57
CA LEU A 269 -13.40 2.89 7.97
C LEU A 269 -12.38 2.12 8.80
N HIS A 270 -11.38 1.58 8.14
CA HIS A 270 -10.37 0.76 8.79
C HIS A 270 -8.96 1.21 8.43
N PHE A 271 -8.07 1.10 9.40
CA PHE A 271 -6.63 1.16 9.21
C PHE A 271 -5.96 0.35 10.32
N ASN A 272 -4.67 0.06 10.20
CA ASN A 272 -3.93 -0.57 11.28
C ASN A 272 -3.01 0.47 11.95
N GLU A 273 -3.05 0.54 13.28
CA GLU A 273 -2.06 1.26 14.07
C GLU A 273 -0.84 0.35 14.25
N VAL A 274 0.32 0.83 13.81
CA VAL A 274 1.61 0.18 14.05
C VAL A 274 2.36 1.02 15.06
N THR A 275 2.59 0.48 16.25
CA THR A 275 3.31 1.15 17.33
C THR A 275 4.69 0.56 17.49
N VAL A 276 5.72 1.39 17.28
CA VAL A 276 7.12 1.04 17.45
C VAL A 276 7.58 1.54 18.81
N LEU A 277 7.84 0.62 19.73
CA LEU A 277 8.34 0.93 21.07
C LEU A 277 9.86 1.00 21.10
N ASN A 278 10.51 0.11 20.38
CA ASN A 278 11.96 0.05 20.15
C ASN A 278 12.23 -0.90 18.97
N GLN A 279 13.52 -1.09 18.63
CA GLN A 279 13.96 -1.84 17.46
C GLN A 279 13.29 -3.23 17.27
N ASN A 280 13.01 -3.94 18.36
CA ASN A 280 12.50 -5.32 18.33
C ASN A 280 11.05 -5.43 18.84
N ASN A 281 10.43 -4.32 19.19
CA ASN A 281 9.10 -4.33 19.80
C ASN A 281 8.15 -3.44 18.98
N VAL A 282 7.50 -4.11 18.03
CA VAL A 282 6.48 -3.51 17.16
C VAL A 282 5.16 -4.22 17.43
N THR A 283 4.12 -3.45 17.72
CA THR A 283 2.75 -3.97 17.87
C THR A 283 1.87 -3.45 16.76
N ILE A 284 0.94 -4.26 16.29
CA ILE A 284 0.01 -3.91 15.23
C ILE A 284 -1.40 -4.22 15.72
N ALA A 285 -2.28 -3.22 15.64
CA ALA A 285 -3.67 -3.34 16.05
C ALA A 285 -4.61 -2.73 15.01
N PRO A 286 -5.72 -3.41 14.64
CA PRO A 286 -6.73 -2.82 13.78
C PRO A 286 -7.47 -1.71 14.53
N VAL A 287 -7.71 -0.60 13.82
CA VAL A 287 -8.50 0.53 14.31
C VAL A 287 -9.72 0.70 13.42
N VAL A 288 -10.88 0.81 14.05
CA VAL A 288 -12.16 1.00 13.37
C VAL A 288 -12.64 2.42 13.64
N VAL A 289 -12.92 3.16 12.58
CA VAL A 289 -13.39 4.54 12.66
C VAL A 289 -14.83 4.61 12.17
N ASP A 290 -15.70 5.14 13.00
CA ASP A 290 -17.07 5.46 12.62
C ASP A 290 -17.09 6.88 12.01
N PRO A 291 -17.32 7.04 10.72
CA PRO A 291 -17.29 8.36 10.08
C PRO A 291 -18.38 9.29 10.59
N GLN A 292 -19.45 8.77 11.23
CA GLN A 292 -20.53 9.59 11.78
C GLN A 292 -20.19 10.18 13.15
N LYS A 293 -19.19 9.61 13.86
CA LYS A 293 -18.76 10.00 15.19
C LYS A 293 -17.45 10.80 15.22
N SER A 294 -16.82 11.02 14.06
CA SER A 294 -15.64 11.88 14.00
C SER A 294 -16.07 13.33 14.24
N PRO A 295 -15.43 14.08 15.18
CA PRO A 295 -15.71 15.48 15.37
C PRO A 295 -15.50 16.20 14.05
N ALA A 296 -16.51 16.95 13.64
CA ALA A 296 -16.44 17.80 12.47
C ALA A 296 -15.37 18.87 12.76
N HIS A 297 -14.18 18.72 12.20
CA HIS A 297 -13.38 19.90 11.93
C HIS A 297 -14.27 20.79 11.05
N THR A 298 -14.50 21.99 11.54
CA THR A 298 -15.32 23.05 10.94
C THR A 298 -15.25 22.95 9.42
N SER A 299 -16.38 22.68 8.83
CA SER A 299 -16.61 22.60 7.40
C SER A 299 -16.41 23.98 6.76
N GLU A 300 -15.17 24.47 6.72
CA GLU A 300 -14.80 25.57 5.86
C GLU A 300 -14.52 25.03 4.48
N ASN A 301 -15.53 25.19 3.62
CA ASN A 301 -15.51 25.32 2.17
C ASN A 301 -14.38 24.58 1.42
N ILE A 302 -14.49 23.25 1.33
CA ILE A 302 -13.94 22.56 0.16
C ILE A 302 -15.05 22.64 -0.91
N PRO A 303 -14.78 23.25 -2.07
CA PRO A 303 -15.78 23.30 -3.14
C PRO A 303 -16.23 21.87 -3.47
N GLU A 304 -17.56 21.64 -3.57
CA GLU A 304 -18.13 20.35 -3.99
C GLU A 304 -17.78 19.95 -5.43
N LYS A 305 -17.00 20.75 -6.13
CA LYS A 305 -16.46 20.45 -7.46
C LYS A 305 -15.03 19.90 -7.31
N TRP A 306 -14.97 18.57 -7.31
CA TRP A 306 -13.76 17.77 -7.48
C TRP A 306 -13.48 17.50 -8.95
#